data_59823175ead43f9f7fdc8d3bf52266ec
#
_entry.id   59823175ead43f9f7fdc8d3bf52266ec
#
_cell.length_a   1.000
_cell.length_b   1.000
_cell.length_c   1.000
_cell.angle_alpha   90.00
_cell.angle_beta   90.00
_cell.angle_gamma   90.00
#
_symmetry.space_group_name_H-M   'P 1'
#
loop_
_entity.id
_entity.type
_entity.pdbx_description
1 polymer ?
#
loop_
_entity_poly.entity_id
_entity_poly.type
_entity_poly.pdbx_seq_one_letter_code
_entity_poly.pdbx_strand_id
1 'polypeptide(L)'
;ALGYAIFGVGVEIAGITVSKIIVKWFKGKEMALAMGLEMATARIGTTLAMVLTVPLADFFGSTDEAGAFHTNIPAPILFCLVMLCVGTIAFFIYTFYDKKLDASLDAQGLEPEEPFRMKDIVYIVTNKGFWLIALLCVLFYSAVFPFIKYAADLMVQKYNVDPKLAGTIPGLLPIGAIILTPLFGSLYDRIGKGATLMTIGAVMLIFVHTMFAL
;
A
#
# COMPACT_ATOMS: atom_id res chain seq x y z
N ALA A 1 9.08 -2.03 -21.69
CA ALA A 1 9.01 -0.65 -21.18
C ALA A 1 7.56 -0.12 -21.16
N LEU A 2 6.84 -0.13 -22.29
CA LEU A 2 5.47 0.43 -22.38
C LEU A 2 4.47 -0.26 -21.43
N GLY A 3 4.44 -1.58 -21.38
CA GLY A 3 3.55 -2.33 -20.48
C GLY A 3 3.79 -2.01 -19.01
N TYR A 4 5.05 -1.80 -18.59
CA TYR A 4 5.38 -1.41 -17.23
C TYR A 4 4.94 0.03 -16.90
N ALA A 5 5.01 0.93 -17.88
CA ALA A 5 4.49 2.29 -17.72
C ALA A 5 2.96 2.31 -17.56
N ILE A 6 2.23 1.54 -18.37
CA ILE A 6 0.77 1.39 -18.26
C ILE A 6 0.40 0.79 -16.90
N PHE A 7 1.13 -0.23 -16.45
CA PHE A 7 0.94 -0.83 -15.12
C PHE A 7 1.11 0.20 -14.01
N GLY A 8 2.18 1.02 -14.06
CA GLY A 8 2.40 2.08 -13.07
C GLY A 8 1.25 3.08 -13.01
N VAL A 9 0.77 3.56 -14.16
CA VAL A 9 -0.39 4.46 -14.23
C VAL A 9 -1.64 3.81 -13.61
N GLY A 10 -1.89 2.54 -13.91
CA GLY A 10 -3.03 1.80 -13.36
C GLY A 10 -2.98 1.67 -11.84
N VAL A 11 -1.80 1.38 -11.28
CA VAL A 11 -1.59 1.26 -9.82
C VAL A 11 -1.87 2.60 -9.12
N GLU A 12 -1.34 3.71 -9.65
CA GLU A 12 -1.53 5.03 -9.03
C GLU A 12 -3.00 5.49 -9.10
N ILE A 13 -3.67 5.29 -10.25
CA ILE A 13 -5.10 5.62 -10.37
C ILE A 13 -5.92 4.82 -9.37
N ALA A 14 -5.69 3.51 -9.24
CA ALA A 14 -6.41 2.65 -8.31
C ALA A 14 -6.19 3.08 -6.85
N GLY A 15 -4.95 3.31 -6.44
CA GLY A 15 -4.60 3.71 -5.07
C GLY A 15 -5.25 5.03 -4.65
N ILE A 16 -5.14 6.06 -5.50
CA ILE A 16 -5.75 7.37 -5.21
C ILE A 16 -7.28 7.28 -5.18
N THR A 17 -7.87 6.50 -6.10
CA THR A 17 -9.32 6.34 -6.18
C THR A 17 -9.87 5.66 -4.93
N VAL A 18 -9.26 4.58 -4.46
CA VAL A 18 -9.69 3.86 -3.25
C VAL A 18 -9.63 4.77 -2.03
N SER A 19 -8.53 5.53 -1.85
CA SER A 19 -8.41 6.48 -0.75
C SER A 19 -9.49 7.57 -0.80
N LYS A 20 -9.80 8.09 -1.98
CA LYS A 20 -10.89 9.07 -2.17
C LYS A 20 -12.26 8.49 -1.82
N ILE A 21 -12.53 7.26 -2.23
CA ILE A 21 -13.76 6.53 -1.90
C ILE A 21 -13.92 6.42 -0.38
N ILE A 22 -12.87 6.02 0.33
CA ILE A 22 -12.91 5.89 1.79
C ILE A 22 -13.22 7.23 2.44
N VAL A 23 -12.55 8.31 2.01
CA VAL A 23 -12.84 9.66 2.52
C VAL A 23 -14.31 10.03 2.29
N LYS A 24 -14.87 9.73 1.11
CA LYS A 24 -16.28 10.02 0.78
C LYS A 24 -17.27 9.28 1.70
N TRP A 25 -17.02 7.98 1.95
CA TRP A 25 -17.93 7.14 2.73
C TRP A 25 -17.81 7.35 4.25
N PHE A 26 -16.62 7.68 4.74
CA PHE A 26 -16.30 7.79 6.17
C PHE A 26 -16.05 9.24 6.62
N LYS A 27 -16.45 10.24 5.83
CA LYS A 27 -16.31 11.65 6.19
C LYS A 27 -17.01 11.95 7.52
N GLY A 28 -16.22 12.40 8.51
CA GLY A 28 -16.71 12.71 9.85
C GLY A 28 -16.88 11.52 10.81
N LYS A 29 -16.48 10.31 10.41
CA LYS A 29 -16.52 9.09 11.24
C LYS A 29 -15.24 8.28 11.06
N GLU A 30 -14.46 8.11 12.13
CA GLU A 30 -13.34 7.15 12.23
C GLU A 30 -12.53 6.96 10.91
N MET A 31 -12.25 8.06 10.23
CA MET A 31 -11.66 8.05 8.88
C MET A 31 -10.25 7.45 8.89
N ALA A 32 -9.45 7.72 9.92
CA ALA A 32 -8.10 7.18 10.01
C ALA A 32 -8.11 5.67 10.27
N LEU A 33 -9.10 5.16 11.02
CA LEU A 33 -9.30 3.72 11.19
C LEU A 33 -9.68 3.06 9.86
N ALA A 34 -10.60 3.66 9.09
CA ALA A 34 -11.02 3.14 7.78
C ALA A 34 -9.85 3.09 6.78
N MET A 35 -9.05 4.14 6.71
CA MET A 35 -7.81 4.17 5.92
C MET A 35 -6.78 3.15 6.42
N GLY A 36 -6.67 2.98 7.74
CA GLY A 36 -5.81 1.97 8.35
C GLY A 36 -6.21 0.54 7.98
N LEU A 37 -7.50 0.24 7.96
CA LEU A 37 -8.04 -1.07 7.53
C LEU A 37 -7.83 -1.31 6.03
N GLU A 38 -8.01 -0.30 5.20
CA GLU A 38 -7.71 -0.36 3.76
C GLU A 38 -6.24 -0.71 3.52
N MET A 39 -5.33 0.02 4.16
CA MET A 39 -3.90 -0.24 4.09
C MET A 39 -3.53 -1.65 4.59
N ALA A 40 -4.16 -2.12 5.68
CA ALA A 40 -3.95 -3.48 6.20
C ALA A 40 -4.40 -4.53 5.19
N THR A 41 -5.55 -4.33 4.55
CA THR A 41 -6.07 -5.23 3.50
C THR A 41 -5.13 -5.26 2.29
N ALA A 42 -4.58 -4.11 1.87
CA ALA A 42 -3.57 -4.05 0.82
C ALA A 42 -2.29 -4.83 1.18
N ARG A 43 -1.88 -4.82 2.46
CA ARG A 43 -0.73 -5.62 2.94
C ARG A 43 -1.01 -7.11 2.92
N ILE A 44 -2.24 -7.55 3.18
CA ILE A 44 -2.63 -8.95 2.99
C ILE A 44 -2.42 -9.38 1.53
N GLY A 45 -2.89 -8.57 0.58
CA GLY A 45 -2.66 -8.83 -0.85
C GLY A 45 -1.18 -8.94 -1.21
N THR A 46 -0.35 -8.03 -0.71
CA THR A 46 1.10 -8.07 -0.91
C THR A 46 1.73 -9.33 -0.33
N THR A 47 1.35 -9.72 0.88
CA THR A 47 1.84 -10.93 1.54
C THR A 47 1.44 -12.19 0.76
N LEU A 48 0.17 -12.28 0.34
CA LEU A 48 -0.30 -13.40 -0.47
C LEU A 48 0.45 -13.49 -1.80
N ALA A 49 0.70 -12.36 -2.47
CA ALA A 49 1.49 -12.36 -3.70
C ALA A 49 2.90 -12.90 -3.48
N MET A 50 3.57 -12.52 -2.39
CA MET A 50 4.91 -13.02 -2.06
C MET A 50 4.92 -14.52 -1.75
N VAL A 51 3.94 -15.00 -1.00
CA VAL A 51 3.88 -16.40 -0.55
C VAL A 51 3.40 -17.33 -1.66
N LEU A 52 2.44 -16.92 -2.48
CA LEU A 52 1.80 -17.77 -3.48
C LEU A 52 2.53 -17.82 -4.82
N THR A 53 3.41 -16.88 -5.12
CA THR A 53 4.05 -16.80 -6.46
C THR A 53 4.83 -18.08 -6.79
N VAL A 54 5.72 -18.55 -5.91
CA VAL A 54 6.53 -19.75 -6.14
C VAL A 54 5.66 -21.01 -6.13
N PRO A 55 4.82 -21.29 -5.10
CA PRO A 55 3.93 -22.44 -5.12
C PRO A 55 3.02 -22.53 -6.35
N LEU A 56 2.50 -21.40 -6.84
CA LEU A 56 1.69 -21.39 -8.06
C LEU A 56 2.51 -21.71 -9.32
N ALA A 57 3.72 -21.16 -9.41
CA ALA A 57 4.62 -21.46 -10.52
C ALA A 57 4.99 -22.94 -10.58
N ASP A 58 5.24 -23.55 -9.42
CA ASP A 58 5.59 -24.97 -9.29
C ASP A 58 4.38 -25.88 -9.52
N PHE A 59 3.20 -25.50 -8.99
CA PHE A 59 1.96 -26.28 -9.16
C PHE A 59 1.56 -26.45 -10.63
N PHE A 60 1.78 -25.42 -11.44
CA PHE A 60 1.55 -25.44 -12.88
C PHE A 60 2.81 -25.75 -13.69
N GLY A 61 3.89 -26.16 -13.04
CA GLY A 61 5.10 -26.59 -13.69
C GLY A 61 4.93 -27.95 -14.42
N SER A 62 5.86 -28.27 -15.28
CA SER A 62 5.89 -29.52 -16.03
C SER A 62 7.29 -30.12 -16.05
N THR A 63 7.36 -31.44 -16.11
CA THR A 63 8.62 -32.15 -16.29
C THR A 63 8.81 -32.45 -17.78
N ASP A 64 9.98 -32.14 -18.32
CA ASP A 64 10.31 -32.44 -19.71
C ASP A 64 10.66 -33.92 -19.94
N GLU A 65 10.87 -34.31 -21.18
CA GLU A 65 11.23 -35.69 -21.55
C GLU A 65 12.58 -36.16 -20.99
N ALA A 66 13.45 -35.21 -20.60
CA ALA A 66 14.74 -35.47 -19.99
C ALA A 66 14.64 -35.62 -18.45
N GLY A 67 13.42 -35.47 -17.85
CA GLY A 67 13.18 -35.56 -16.41
C GLY A 67 13.49 -34.26 -15.65
N ALA A 68 13.77 -33.15 -16.32
CA ALA A 68 13.99 -31.87 -15.66
C ALA A 68 12.66 -31.16 -15.39
N PHE A 69 12.48 -30.68 -14.16
CA PHE A 69 11.28 -29.93 -13.76
C PHE A 69 11.42 -28.45 -14.15
N HIS A 70 10.43 -27.93 -14.85
CA HIS A 70 10.34 -26.53 -15.26
C HIS A 70 9.16 -25.84 -14.60
N THR A 71 9.43 -24.78 -13.83
CA THR A 71 8.40 -23.95 -13.23
C THR A 71 7.68 -23.11 -14.28
N ASN A 72 6.36 -23.00 -14.16
CA ASN A 72 5.55 -22.16 -15.06
C ASN A 72 5.48 -20.72 -14.57
N ILE A 73 6.46 -19.88 -14.95
CA ILE A 73 6.54 -18.47 -14.56
C ILE A 73 5.30 -17.64 -14.98
N PRO A 74 4.67 -17.85 -16.16
CA PRO A 74 3.42 -17.19 -16.54
C PRO A 74 2.22 -17.46 -15.62
N ALA A 75 2.15 -18.61 -14.95
CA ALA A 75 1.00 -19.03 -14.18
C ALA A 75 0.63 -18.06 -13.02
N PRO A 76 1.56 -17.58 -12.16
CA PRO A 76 1.27 -16.56 -11.16
C PRO A 76 0.75 -15.25 -11.76
N ILE A 77 1.25 -14.85 -12.93
CA ILE A 77 0.85 -13.63 -13.63
C ILE A 77 -0.61 -13.77 -14.10
N LEU A 78 -0.97 -14.93 -14.68
CA LEU A 78 -2.34 -15.22 -15.11
C LEU A 78 -3.29 -15.28 -13.91
N PHE A 79 -2.85 -15.84 -12.79
CA PHE A 79 -3.62 -15.81 -11.55
C PHE A 79 -3.89 -14.38 -11.08
N CYS A 80 -2.89 -13.51 -11.08
CA CYS A 80 -3.08 -12.09 -10.76
C CYS A 80 -4.04 -11.41 -11.75
N LEU A 81 -3.97 -11.74 -13.03
CA LEU A 81 -4.91 -11.22 -14.04
C LEU A 81 -6.35 -11.60 -13.71
N VAL A 82 -6.60 -12.87 -13.35
CA VAL A 82 -7.94 -13.33 -12.94
C VAL A 82 -8.42 -12.55 -11.70
N MET A 83 -7.56 -12.38 -10.70
CA MET A 83 -7.89 -11.59 -9.51
C MET A 83 -8.24 -10.14 -9.86
N LEU A 84 -7.51 -9.51 -10.77
CA LEU A 84 -7.81 -8.16 -11.25
C LEU A 84 -9.14 -8.09 -12.00
N CYS A 85 -9.48 -9.09 -12.81
CA CYS A 85 -10.80 -9.18 -13.47
C CYS A 85 -11.93 -9.28 -12.45
N VAL A 86 -11.78 -10.12 -11.42
CA VAL A 86 -12.76 -10.24 -10.32
C VAL A 86 -12.88 -8.90 -9.58
N GLY A 87 -11.76 -8.25 -9.27
CA GLY A 87 -11.75 -6.92 -8.64
C GLY A 87 -12.46 -5.86 -9.49
N THR A 88 -12.27 -5.89 -10.82
CA THR A 88 -12.95 -4.99 -11.75
C THR A 88 -14.45 -5.20 -11.73
N ILE A 89 -14.92 -6.46 -11.72
CA ILE A 89 -16.35 -6.78 -11.61
C ILE A 89 -16.91 -6.25 -10.28
N ALA A 90 -16.20 -6.48 -9.17
CA ALA A 90 -16.60 -5.95 -7.88
C ALA A 90 -16.69 -4.41 -7.90
N PHE A 91 -15.75 -3.75 -8.59
CA PHE A 91 -15.78 -2.30 -8.75
C PHE A 91 -16.98 -1.81 -9.57
N PHE A 92 -17.39 -2.54 -10.62
CA PHE A 92 -18.64 -2.24 -11.32
C PHE A 92 -19.86 -2.33 -10.41
N ILE A 93 -19.93 -3.36 -9.56
CA ILE A 93 -20.99 -3.47 -8.56
C ILE A 93 -20.95 -2.28 -7.60
N TYR A 94 -19.76 -1.89 -7.14
CA TYR A 94 -19.57 -0.72 -6.27
C TYR A 94 -20.14 0.56 -6.89
N THR A 95 -20.03 0.78 -8.21
CA THR A 95 -20.54 2.00 -8.85
C THR A 95 -22.07 2.19 -8.67
N PHE A 96 -22.83 1.11 -8.50
CA PHE A 96 -24.27 1.21 -8.20
C PHE A 96 -24.51 1.73 -6.78
N TYR A 97 -23.70 1.28 -5.82
CA TYR A 97 -23.77 1.76 -4.43
C TYR A 97 -23.31 3.22 -4.32
N ASP A 98 -22.28 3.60 -5.06
CA ASP A 98 -21.78 4.97 -5.09
C ASP A 98 -22.82 5.96 -5.62
N LYS A 99 -23.49 5.63 -6.73
CA LYS A 99 -24.62 6.42 -7.25
C LYS A 99 -25.76 6.55 -6.25
N LYS A 100 -26.05 5.49 -5.49
CA LYS A 100 -27.08 5.52 -4.45
C LYS A 100 -26.69 6.42 -3.29
N LEU A 101 -25.40 6.43 -2.92
CA LEU A 101 -24.86 7.34 -1.92
C LEU A 101 -24.99 8.79 -2.39
N ASP A 102 -24.59 9.10 -3.62
CA ASP A 102 -24.69 10.45 -4.18
C ASP A 102 -26.14 10.96 -4.14
N ALA A 103 -27.10 10.14 -4.59
CA ALA A 103 -28.52 10.49 -4.51
C ALA A 103 -29.00 10.74 -3.06
N SER A 104 -28.44 10.02 -2.08
CA SER A 104 -28.78 10.23 -0.67
C SER A 104 -28.17 11.50 -0.09
N LEU A 105 -26.98 11.88 -0.53
CA LEU A 105 -26.29 13.13 -0.13
C LEU A 105 -27.00 14.34 -0.72
N ASP A 106 -27.39 14.26 -2.00
CA ASP A 106 -28.17 15.30 -2.69
C ASP A 106 -29.53 15.52 -2.00
N ALA A 107 -30.21 14.44 -1.57
CA ALA A 107 -31.46 14.51 -0.84
C ALA A 107 -31.33 15.15 0.56
N GLN A 108 -30.13 15.10 1.16
CA GLN A 108 -29.81 15.75 2.43
C GLN A 108 -29.36 17.21 2.27
N GLY A 109 -29.31 17.73 1.05
CA GLY A 109 -28.85 19.09 0.75
C GLY A 109 -27.35 19.31 1.01
N LEU A 110 -26.58 18.23 1.08
CA LEU A 110 -25.12 18.32 1.16
C LEU A 110 -24.58 18.62 -0.25
N GLU A 111 -23.92 19.75 -0.38
CA GLU A 111 -23.33 20.14 -1.65
C GLU A 111 -22.32 19.09 -2.14
N PRO A 112 -22.40 18.70 -3.44
CA PRO A 112 -21.40 17.84 -4.04
C PRO A 112 -19.99 18.46 -3.93
N GLU A 113 -18.96 17.65 -3.84
CA GLU A 113 -17.58 18.16 -3.84
C GLU A 113 -17.36 19.04 -5.09
N GLU A 114 -16.81 20.23 -4.88
CA GLU A 114 -16.50 21.12 -5.99
C GLU A 114 -15.63 20.42 -7.04
N PRO A 115 -15.96 20.55 -8.34
CA PRO A 115 -15.14 19.95 -9.38
C PRO A 115 -13.74 20.55 -9.38
N PHE A 116 -12.74 19.71 -9.61
CA PHE A 116 -11.34 20.11 -9.67
C PHE A 116 -11.13 21.26 -10.66
N ARG A 117 -10.44 22.30 -10.22
CA ARG A 117 -10.05 23.45 -11.03
C ARG A 117 -8.53 23.55 -11.10
N MET A 118 -7.98 23.94 -12.25
CA MET A 118 -6.53 24.13 -12.41
C MET A 118 -5.94 25.15 -11.40
N LYS A 119 -6.75 26.08 -10.91
CA LYS A 119 -6.37 27.02 -9.85
C LYS A 119 -6.04 26.32 -8.51
N ASP A 120 -6.64 25.16 -8.27
CA ASP A 120 -6.43 24.41 -7.02
C ASP A 120 -4.99 23.89 -6.93
N ILE A 121 -4.37 23.57 -8.08
CA ILE A 121 -2.94 23.21 -8.13
C ILE A 121 -2.08 24.34 -7.61
N VAL A 122 -2.35 25.56 -8.07
CA VAL A 122 -1.58 26.76 -7.66
C VAL A 122 -1.75 26.97 -6.15
N TYR A 123 -2.98 26.84 -5.64
CA TYR A 123 -3.25 26.94 -4.21
C TYR A 123 -2.50 25.89 -3.39
N ILE A 124 -2.48 24.63 -3.84
CA ILE A 124 -1.74 23.55 -3.18
C ILE A 124 -0.24 23.83 -3.17
N VAL A 125 0.33 24.16 -4.34
CA VAL A 125 1.79 24.38 -4.49
C VAL A 125 2.27 25.64 -3.77
N THR A 126 1.44 26.63 -3.58
CA THR A 126 1.77 27.84 -2.81
C THR A 126 1.63 27.65 -1.29
N ASN A 127 0.99 26.55 -0.84
CA ASN A 127 0.80 26.27 0.57
C ASN A 127 2.07 25.72 1.22
N LYS A 128 2.59 26.43 2.22
CA LYS A 128 3.80 26.00 2.97
C LYS A 128 3.61 24.67 3.68
N GLY A 129 2.39 24.39 4.18
CA GLY A 129 2.06 23.13 4.84
C GLY A 129 2.18 21.93 3.89
N PHE A 130 1.77 22.10 2.62
CA PHE A 130 1.96 21.09 1.59
C PHE A 130 3.44 20.71 1.42
N TRP A 131 4.33 21.69 1.31
CA TRP A 131 5.76 21.40 1.12
C TRP A 131 6.41 20.74 2.33
N LEU A 132 5.99 21.07 3.54
CA LEU A 132 6.48 20.39 4.74
C LEU A 132 6.05 18.92 4.76
N ILE A 133 4.81 18.63 4.41
CA ILE A 133 4.31 17.25 4.31
C ILE A 133 4.99 16.51 3.16
N ALA A 134 5.13 17.14 2.00
CA ALA A 134 5.81 16.56 0.84
C ALA A 134 7.28 16.22 1.16
N LEU A 135 8.01 17.14 1.80
CA LEU A 135 9.38 16.92 2.25
C LEU A 135 9.47 15.74 3.23
N LEU A 136 8.56 15.69 4.20
CA LEU A 136 8.50 14.58 5.14
C LEU A 136 8.29 13.25 4.42
N CYS A 137 7.37 13.18 3.45
CA CYS A 137 7.14 11.98 2.65
C CYS A 137 8.40 11.58 1.86
N VAL A 138 9.05 12.52 1.18
CA VAL A 138 10.28 12.24 0.42
C VAL A 138 11.37 11.67 1.33
N LEU A 139 11.65 12.31 2.48
CA LEU A 139 12.67 11.87 3.40
C LEU A 139 12.33 10.51 4.02
N PHE A 140 11.06 10.29 4.40
CA PHE A 140 10.60 9.03 4.93
C PHE A 140 10.79 7.88 3.94
N TYR A 141 10.30 8.04 2.72
CA TYR A 141 10.41 6.99 1.70
C TYR A 141 11.85 6.76 1.24
N SER A 142 12.68 7.80 1.23
CA SER A 142 14.12 7.69 0.94
C SER A 142 14.87 6.85 1.98
N ALA A 143 14.41 6.80 3.22
CA ALA A 143 14.99 5.96 4.25
C ALA A 143 14.42 4.52 4.20
N VAL A 144 13.11 4.38 4.05
CA VAL A 144 12.41 3.09 4.21
C VAL A 144 12.60 2.16 3.01
N PHE A 145 12.47 2.67 1.78
CA PHE A 145 12.53 1.80 0.59
C PHE A 145 13.91 1.17 0.33
N PRO A 146 15.02 1.91 0.39
CA PRO A 146 16.34 1.29 0.26
C PRO A 146 16.61 0.26 1.36
N PHE A 147 16.20 0.55 2.60
CA PHE A 147 16.32 -0.40 3.69
C PHE A 147 15.59 -1.71 3.40
N ILE A 148 14.31 -1.65 3.02
CA ILE A 148 13.53 -2.86 2.71
C ILE A 148 14.17 -3.63 1.55
N LYS A 149 14.65 -2.92 0.52
CA LYS A 149 15.25 -3.54 -0.67
C LYS A 149 16.52 -4.32 -0.35
N TYR A 150 17.35 -3.80 0.54
CA TYR A 150 18.66 -4.37 0.87
C TYR A 150 18.70 -5.07 2.23
N ALA A 151 17.55 -5.15 2.93
CA ALA A 151 17.51 -5.70 4.28
C ALA A 151 18.00 -7.15 4.35
N ALA A 152 17.64 -8.00 3.39
CA ALA A 152 18.09 -9.38 3.34
C ALA A 152 19.61 -9.47 3.16
N ASP A 153 20.18 -8.69 2.24
CA ASP A 153 21.65 -8.63 2.04
C ASP A 153 22.35 -8.11 3.28
N LEU A 154 21.80 -7.10 3.92
CA LEU A 154 22.34 -6.55 5.18
C LEU A 154 22.40 -7.63 6.28
N MET A 155 21.33 -8.45 6.40
CA MET A 155 21.29 -9.54 7.38
C MET A 155 22.37 -10.58 7.10
N VAL A 156 22.60 -10.95 5.84
CA VAL A 156 23.63 -11.91 5.46
C VAL A 156 25.04 -11.32 5.65
N GLN A 157 25.28 -10.14 5.07
CA GLN A 157 26.65 -9.59 4.98
C GLN A 157 27.17 -9.01 6.32
N LYS A 158 26.30 -8.37 7.08
CA LYS A 158 26.70 -7.71 8.33
C LYS A 158 26.51 -8.61 9.55
N TYR A 159 25.40 -9.36 9.59
CA TYR A 159 25.03 -10.14 10.79
C TYR A 159 25.23 -11.64 10.61
N ASN A 160 25.77 -12.11 9.47
CA ASN A 160 26.02 -13.51 9.16
C ASN A 160 24.76 -14.41 9.34
N VAL A 161 23.57 -13.87 9.08
CA VAL A 161 22.31 -14.64 9.11
C VAL A 161 22.28 -15.60 7.93
N ASP A 162 21.81 -16.82 8.15
CA ASP A 162 21.61 -17.80 7.07
C ASP A 162 20.77 -17.19 5.94
N PRO A 163 21.22 -17.27 4.66
CA PRO A 163 20.50 -16.71 3.52
C PRO A 163 19.04 -17.13 3.41
N LYS A 164 18.70 -18.35 3.88
CA LYS A 164 17.32 -18.84 3.90
C LYS A 164 16.44 -18.11 4.92
N LEU A 165 17.01 -17.62 6.01
CA LEU A 165 16.33 -16.87 7.04
C LEU A 165 16.38 -15.36 6.81
N ALA A 166 17.38 -14.86 6.11
CA ALA A 166 17.59 -13.44 5.89
C ALA A 166 16.41 -12.74 5.19
N GLY A 167 15.71 -13.44 4.30
CA GLY A 167 14.50 -12.93 3.64
C GLY A 167 13.26 -12.92 4.54
N THR A 168 13.20 -13.75 5.57
CA THR A 168 12.02 -13.83 6.45
C THR A 168 11.94 -12.62 7.39
N ILE A 169 13.07 -12.07 7.82
CA ILE A 169 13.13 -10.91 8.74
C ILE A 169 12.44 -9.67 8.12
N PRO A 170 12.82 -9.20 6.92
CA PRO A 170 12.09 -8.13 6.25
C PRO A 170 10.62 -8.49 5.96
N GLY A 171 10.31 -9.75 5.73
CA GLY A 171 8.95 -10.27 5.52
C GLY A 171 8.03 -10.08 6.73
N LEU A 172 8.55 -9.91 7.94
CA LEU A 172 7.74 -9.58 9.13
C LEU A 172 7.15 -8.17 9.06
N LEU A 173 7.74 -7.26 8.29
CA LEU A 173 7.29 -5.87 8.15
C LEU A 173 5.83 -5.76 7.63
N PRO A 174 5.45 -6.36 6.50
CA PRO A 174 4.07 -6.31 6.04
C PRO A 174 3.11 -7.03 6.99
N ILE A 175 3.53 -8.11 7.66
CA ILE A 175 2.71 -8.83 8.63
C ILE A 175 2.43 -7.93 9.84
N GLY A 176 3.44 -7.27 10.38
CA GLY A 176 3.29 -6.29 11.46
C GLY A 176 2.38 -5.12 11.05
N ALA A 177 2.49 -4.65 9.82
CA ALA A 177 1.66 -3.56 9.31
C ALA A 177 0.17 -3.92 9.24
N ILE A 178 -0.19 -5.18 8.98
CA ILE A 178 -1.60 -5.62 8.98
C ILE A 178 -2.29 -5.31 10.31
N ILE A 179 -1.58 -5.48 11.42
CA ILE A 179 -2.11 -5.28 12.77
C ILE A 179 -1.90 -3.83 13.22
N LEU A 180 -0.69 -3.31 13.05
CA LEU A 180 -0.30 -2.02 13.59
C LEU A 180 -0.97 -0.85 12.87
N THR A 181 -1.23 -0.95 11.56
CA THR A 181 -1.83 0.15 10.82
C THR A 181 -3.26 0.49 11.28
N PRO A 182 -4.19 -0.47 11.44
CA PRO A 182 -5.50 -0.17 12.02
C PRO A 182 -5.44 0.30 13.48
N LEU A 183 -4.51 -0.25 14.27
CA LEU A 183 -4.32 0.19 15.66
C LEU A 183 -3.91 1.66 15.73
N PHE A 184 -2.92 2.06 14.94
CA PHE A 184 -2.49 3.46 14.90
C PHE A 184 -3.53 4.38 14.26
N GLY A 185 -4.31 3.90 13.28
CA GLY A 185 -5.46 4.62 12.74
C GLY A 185 -6.50 4.92 13.83
N SER A 186 -6.91 3.89 14.59
CA SER A 186 -7.82 4.06 15.72
C SER A 186 -7.25 4.97 16.82
N LEU A 187 -5.96 4.84 17.11
CA LEU A 187 -5.28 5.69 18.07
C LEU A 187 -5.29 7.15 17.62
N TYR A 188 -5.04 7.39 16.34
CA TYR A 188 -5.09 8.72 15.74
C TYR A 188 -6.49 9.34 15.89
N ASP A 189 -7.55 8.60 15.55
CA ASP A 189 -8.92 9.08 15.64
C ASP A 189 -9.31 9.44 17.08
N ARG A 190 -8.78 8.73 18.09
CA ARG A 190 -9.05 8.98 19.51
C ARG A 190 -8.25 10.15 20.07
N ILE A 191 -6.98 10.28 19.73
CA ILE A 191 -6.06 11.26 20.33
C ILE A 191 -6.02 12.56 19.52
N GLY A 192 -6.21 12.50 18.21
CA GLY A 192 -6.19 13.65 17.30
C GLY A 192 -4.82 14.34 17.16
N LYS A 193 -3.75 13.80 17.73
CA LYS A 193 -2.40 14.40 17.74
C LYS A 193 -1.49 13.83 16.64
N GLY A 194 -1.88 13.99 15.38
CA GLY A 194 -1.15 13.43 14.24
C GLY A 194 0.31 13.83 14.16
N ALA A 195 0.63 15.10 14.36
CA ALA A 195 2.01 15.57 14.35
C ALA A 195 2.89 14.87 15.41
N THR A 196 2.35 14.63 16.60
CA THR A 196 3.07 13.91 17.67
C THR A 196 3.33 12.46 17.28
N LEU A 197 2.33 11.76 16.73
CA LEU A 197 2.49 10.37 16.28
C LEU A 197 3.51 10.27 15.14
N MET A 198 3.49 11.20 14.18
CA MET A 198 4.49 11.27 13.10
C MET A 198 5.90 11.51 13.63
N THR A 199 6.05 12.39 14.61
CA THR A 199 7.35 12.67 15.25
C THR A 199 7.89 11.43 15.97
N ILE A 200 7.04 10.72 16.72
CA ILE A 200 7.43 9.46 17.38
C ILE A 200 7.89 8.44 16.34
N GLY A 201 7.14 8.26 15.25
CA GLY A 201 7.51 7.35 14.16
C GLY A 201 8.85 7.72 13.52
N ALA A 202 9.11 9.00 13.26
CA ALA A 202 10.37 9.48 12.71
C ALA A 202 11.55 9.21 13.67
N VAL A 203 11.39 9.47 14.96
CA VAL A 203 12.42 9.20 15.97
C VAL A 203 12.72 7.70 16.07
N MET A 204 11.70 6.84 16.02
CA MET A 204 11.90 5.38 16.00
C MET A 204 12.69 4.94 14.76
N LEU A 205 12.40 5.49 13.59
CA LEU A 205 13.15 5.18 12.36
C LEU A 205 14.60 5.62 12.45
N ILE A 206 14.88 6.82 12.96
CA ILE A 206 16.24 7.31 13.19
C ILE A 206 17.00 6.37 14.13
N PHE A 207 16.36 5.98 15.22
CA PHE A 207 16.96 5.06 16.18
C PHE A 207 17.33 3.71 15.54
N VAL A 208 16.38 3.10 14.80
CA VAL A 208 16.60 1.81 14.12
C VAL A 208 17.70 1.92 13.07
N HIS A 209 17.69 2.96 12.23
CA HIS A 209 18.74 3.15 11.22
C HIS A 209 20.12 3.37 11.85
N THR A 210 20.18 4.08 12.98
CA THR A 210 21.42 4.25 13.74
C THR A 210 21.95 2.91 14.26
N MET A 211 21.06 2.07 14.81
CA MET A 211 21.45 0.72 15.26
C MET A 211 21.96 -0.16 14.11
N PHE A 212 21.35 -0.06 12.93
CA PHE A 212 21.81 -0.82 11.76
C PHE A 212 23.09 -0.25 11.13
N ALA A 213 23.39 1.02 11.32
CA ALA A 213 24.62 1.65 10.85
C ALA A 213 25.85 1.30 11.72
N LEU A 214 25.68 1.11 13.02
CA LEU A 214 26.72 0.74 13.98
C LEU A 214 26.94 -0.78 13.99
#